data_6060b479fdefeccbe09cf52fe58ee3fa
#
_entry.id   6060b479fdefeccbe09cf52fe58ee3fa
#
_cell.length_a   1.000
_cell.length_b   1.000
_cell.length_c   1.000
_cell.angle_alpha   90.00
_cell.angle_beta   90.00
_cell.angle_gamma   90.00
#
_symmetry.space_group_name_H-M   'P 1'
#
loop_
_entity.id
_entity.type
_entity.pdbx_description
1 polymer ?
#
loop_
_entity_poly.entity_id
_entity_poly.type
_entity_poly.pdbx_seq_one_letter_code
_entity_poly.pdbx_strand_id
1 'polypeptide(L)'
;MWLSNHWKDYELIDCGRGERLERWGDQILVRPDPQAIWNTPRTNRGWKVNNGRYARSNTGGGQWQNKSMPERWTINYGNLVFNIKPMNFKHTGIFPEQAANWDFAMDQIRHAGRPIRVLNLFAYTGAASVACASAGASVCHVDAAKGMVAWAKENAKSSGLENAPIRWIVDDCAKFVEREIRRGKQYDAIIMDPPSYGRGPTGEVWKLEENLYPFVELVSGVLSDNPLFIIMNTYTTGLAPSAVTYIMETVISKKFGGHTESQELGLPVTQTGLALPCGVTTRWTASSQSSLHSVSR
;
A
#
# COMPACT_ATOMS: atom_id res chain seq x y z
N MET A 1 9.96 4.89 12.23
CA MET A 1 9.75 4.84 10.75
C MET A 1 10.09 3.44 10.27
N TRP A 2 9.20 2.83 9.49
CA TRP A 2 9.47 1.56 8.82
C TRP A 2 10.04 1.83 7.44
N LEU A 3 11.25 1.33 7.18
CA LEU A 3 11.98 1.59 5.94
C LEU A 3 11.78 0.48 4.93
N SER A 4 11.54 0.86 3.67
CA SER A 4 11.55 -0.05 2.52
C SER A 4 12.96 -0.09 1.92
N ASN A 5 13.84 -0.84 2.55
CA ASN A 5 15.27 -0.87 2.26
C ASN A 5 15.77 -2.17 1.57
N HIS A 6 14.86 -3.06 1.15
CA HIS A 6 15.21 -4.31 0.48
C HIS A 6 15.09 -4.25 -1.05
N TRP A 7 14.78 -3.08 -1.61
CA TRP A 7 14.72 -2.89 -3.05
C TRP A 7 16.11 -3.05 -3.71
N LYS A 8 16.14 -3.71 -4.87
CA LYS A 8 17.30 -3.78 -5.78
C LYS A 8 17.00 -3.08 -7.10
N ASP A 9 15.81 -3.28 -7.64
CA ASP A 9 15.40 -2.69 -8.93
C ASP A 9 14.78 -1.29 -8.79
N TYR A 10 14.57 -0.81 -7.59
CA TYR A 10 14.15 0.55 -7.30
C TYR A 10 15.14 1.23 -6.36
N GLU A 11 15.38 2.52 -6.58
CA GLU A 11 16.23 3.35 -5.75
C GLU A 11 15.72 4.79 -5.72
N LEU A 12 15.56 5.36 -4.53
CA LEU A 12 15.41 6.79 -4.37
C LEU A 12 16.82 7.40 -4.27
N ILE A 13 17.26 7.98 -5.37
CA ILE A 13 18.63 8.52 -5.52
C ILE A 13 18.79 9.78 -4.69
N ASP A 14 17.86 10.73 -4.86
CA ASP A 14 17.86 12.03 -4.22
C ASP A 14 16.45 12.61 -4.16
N CYS A 15 16.20 13.59 -3.29
CA CYS A 15 14.94 14.33 -3.23
C CYS A 15 15.14 15.72 -2.63
N GLY A 16 14.29 16.64 -3.03
CA GLY A 16 14.31 18.04 -2.57
C GLY A 16 13.64 18.95 -3.57
N ARG A 17 13.34 20.20 -3.16
CA ARG A 17 12.67 21.20 -3.99
C ARG A 17 11.36 20.70 -4.61
N GLY A 18 10.60 19.87 -3.86
CA GLY A 18 9.31 19.34 -4.27
C GLY A 18 9.37 18.20 -5.28
N GLU A 19 10.54 17.56 -5.50
CA GLU A 19 10.71 16.46 -6.42
C GLU A 19 11.58 15.34 -5.84
N ARG A 20 11.42 14.14 -6.41
CA ARG A 20 12.26 12.98 -6.16
C ARG A 20 12.92 12.51 -7.46
N LEU A 21 14.19 12.10 -7.34
CA LEU A 21 14.97 11.48 -8.40
C LEU A 21 15.08 9.99 -8.11
N GLU A 22 14.56 9.16 -9.01
CA GLU A 22 14.39 7.73 -8.78
C GLU A 22 14.96 6.91 -9.94
N ARG A 23 15.43 5.71 -9.62
CA ARG A 23 15.73 4.66 -10.58
C ARG A 23 14.68 3.56 -10.47
N TRP A 24 14.07 3.22 -11.61
CA TRP A 24 13.07 2.18 -11.78
C TRP A 24 13.57 1.14 -12.78
N GLY A 25 14.26 0.10 -12.32
CA GLY A 25 15.03 -0.77 -13.18
C GLY A 25 16.18 0.03 -13.81
N ASP A 26 16.19 0.14 -15.14
CA ASP A 26 17.17 0.92 -15.90
C ASP A 26 16.71 2.37 -16.19
N GLN A 27 15.51 2.75 -15.74
CA GLN A 27 14.90 4.04 -16.06
C GLN A 27 15.10 5.03 -14.92
N ILE A 28 15.60 6.22 -15.22
CA ILE A 28 15.75 7.34 -14.28
C ILE A 28 14.57 8.29 -14.49
N LEU A 29 13.81 8.52 -13.43
CA LEU A 29 12.61 9.36 -13.44
C LEU A 29 12.70 10.48 -12.41
N VAL A 30 12.13 11.62 -12.74
CA VAL A 30 11.91 12.76 -11.82
C VAL A 30 10.41 12.93 -11.66
N ARG A 31 9.94 12.88 -10.42
CA ARG A 31 8.52 13.00 -10.09
C ARG A 31 8.29 14.02 -8.98
N PRO A 32 7.15 14.73 -8.97
CA PRO A 32 6.79 15.63 -7.89
C PRO A 32 6.61 14.89 -6.57
N ASP A 33 7.12 15.49 -5.49
CA ASP A 33 6.86 15.05 -4.13
C ASP A 33 6.71 16.26 -3.19
N PRO A 34 5.48 16.53 -2.69
CA PRO A 34 5.24 17.67 -1.82
C PRO A 34 5.94 17.57 -0.45
N GLN A 35 6.34 16.38 -0.02
CA GLN A 35 7.05 16.17 1.24
C GLN A 35 8.51 16.62 1.18
N ALA A 36 9.11 16.65 -0.01
CA ALA A 36 10.50 17.03 -0.21
C ALA A 36 10.67 18.56 -0.25
N ILE A 37 10.39 19.21 0.88
CA ILE A 37 10.35 20.69 1.00
C ILE A 37 11.71 21.36 1.20
N TRP A 38 12.77 20.58 1.44
CA TRP A 38 14.12 21.09 1.63
C TRP A 38 14.79 21.48 0.32
N ASN A 39 15.69 22.46 0.40
CA ASN A 39 16.34 23.07 -0.75
C ASN A 39 17.83 22.65 -0.86
N THR A 40 18.08 21.37 -0.83
CA THR A 40 19.42 20.80 -0.98
C THR A 40 19.98 20.96 -2.40
N PRO A 41 21.31 21.05 -2.60
CA PRO A 41 21.90 21.08 -3.93
C PRO A 41 21.60 19.82 -4.73
N ARG A 42 21.27 19.98 -6.00
CA ARG A 42 21.04 18.89 -6.94
C ARG A 42 22.31 18.53 -7.68
N THR A 43 23.18 17.76 -7.05
CA THR A 43 24.50 17.40 -7.59
C THR A 43 24.48 16.16 -8.48
N ASN A 44 23.48 15.28 -8.34
CA ASN A 44 23.39 14.08 -9.12
C ASN A 44 23.04 14.40 -10.60
N ARG A 45 23.75 13.74 -11.52
CA ARG A 45 23.55 13.91 -12.97
C ARG A 45 22.11 13.62 -13.40
N GLY A 46 21.43 12.66 -12.77
CA GLY A 46 20.06 12.25 -13.09
C GLY A 46 19.03 13.38 -13.04
N TRP A 47 19.28 14.44 -12.26
CA TRP A 47 18.42 15.63 -12.27
C TRP A 47 18.35 16.33 -13.62
N LYS A 48 19.40 16.24 -14.44
CA LYS A 48 19.51 16.86 -15.78
C LYS A 48 19.33 15.84 -16.88
N VAL A 49 19.84 14.62 -16.71
CA VAL A 49 19.82 13.55 -17.71
C VAL A 49 19.00 12.39 -17.16
N ASN A 50 17.75 12.32 -17.56
CA ASN A 50 16.79 11.31 -17.12
C ASN A 50 15.91 10.83 -18.28
N ASN A 51 15.19 9.73 -18.05
CA ASN A 51 14.30 9.12 -19.04
C ASN A 51 12.89 9.73 -19.06
N GLY A 52 12.54 10.47 -18.02
CA GLY A 52 11.28 11.19 -17.96
C GLY A 52 11.16 12.04 -16.71
N ARG A 53 10.55 13.22 -16.87
CA ARG A 53 10.17 14.11 -15.80
C ARG A 53 8.66 14.36 -15.87
N TYR A 54 7.96 14.16 -14.78
CA TYR A 54 6.56 14.54 -14.69
C TYR A 54 6.43 16.00 -14.27
N ALA A 55 5.93 16.84 -15.17
CA ALA A 55 5.66 18.25 -14.90
C ALA A 55 4.18 18.46 -14.55
N ARG A 56 3.92 19.07 -13.38
CA ARG A 56 2.55 19.46 -13.00
C ARG A 56 2.07 20.64 -13.82
N SER A 57 0.79 20.62 -14.18
CA SER A 57 0.09 21.76 -14.76
C SER A 57 -0.43 22.68 -13.66
N ASN A 58 -0.48 23.98 -13.90
CA ASN A 58 -1.09 24.98 -13.01
C ASN A 58 -2.61 24.83 -12.89
N THR A 59 -3.24 24.10 -13.82
CA THR A 59 -4.69 23.85 -13.88
C THR A 59 -5.10 22.48 -13.34
N GLY A 60 -4.17 21.75 -12.75
CA GLY A 60 -4.37 20.37 -12.29
C GLY A 60 -3.85 19.33 -13.29
N GLY A 61 -3.49 18.17 -12.79
CA GLY A 61 -2.85 17.12 -13.60
C GLY A 61 -1.40 17.45 -13.95
N GLY A 62 -0.96 17.02 -15.13
CA GLY A 62 0.39 17.22 -15.67
C GLY A 62 0.70 16.23 -16.78
N GLN A 63 1.95 16.24 -17.22
CA GLN A 63 2.41 15.35 -18.28
C GLN A 63 3.88 14.97 -18.09
N TRP A 64 4.23 13.81 -18.63
CA TRP A 64 5.61 13.39 -18.74
C TRP A 64 6.32 14.15 -19.86
N GLN A 65 7.46 14.72 -19.54
CA GLN A 65 8.37 15.40 -20.46
C GLN A 65 9.61 14.55 -20.72
N ASN A 66 10.30 14.80 -21.85
CA ASN A 66 11.57 14.13 -22.22
C ASN A 66 11.48 12.59 -22.15
N LYS A 67 10.40 12.03 -22.68
CA LYS A 67 10.15 10.59 -22.61
C LYS A 67 11.12 9.83 -23.50
N SER A 68 12.10 9.16 -22.89
CA SER A 68 12.87 8.09 -23.53
C SER A 68 12.64 6.72 -22.85
N MET A 69 11.75 6.67 -21.86
CA MET A 69 11.35 5.44 -21.19
C MET A 69 10.40 4.61 -22.07
N PRO A 70 10.41 3.27 -21.94
CA PRO A 70 9.44 2.40 -22.57
C PRO A 70 8.00 2.75 -22.13
N GLU A 71 7.01 2.37 -22.94
CA GLU A 71 5.60 2.45 -22.52
C GLU A 71 5.32 1.54 -21.31
N ARG A 72 6.10 0.47 -21.19
CA ARG A 72 5.96 -0.55 -20.17
C ARG A 72 7.28 -1.28 -19.94
N TRP A 73 7.62 -1.54 -18.69
CA TRP A 73 8.72 -2.44 -18.31
C TRP A 73 8.39 -3.12 -16.97
N THR A 74 9.26 -3.98 -16.49
CA THR A 74 9.09 -4.66 -15.19
C THR A 74 10.22 -4.33 -14.24
N ILE A 75 9.91 -4.33 -12.94
CA ILE A 75 10.87 -4.31 -11.84
C ILE A 75 10.55 -5.46 -10.89
N ASN A 76 11.58 -5.97 -10.22
CA ASN A 76 11.45 -7.09 -9.29
C ASN A 76 11.61 -6.61 -7.84
N TYR A 77 10.83 -7.24 -6.95
CA TYR A 77 11.02 -7.19 -5.51
C TYR A 77 11.13 -8.64 -4.98
N GLY A 78 12.35 -9.12 -4.74
CA GLY A 78 12.57 -10.54 -4.53
C GLY A 78 12.06 -11.36 -5.72
N ASN A 79 11.15 -12.28 -5.46
CA ASN A 79 10.52 -13.11 -6.49
C ASN A 79 9.26 -12.48 -7.11
N LEU A 80 8.85 -11.31 -6.64
CA LEU A 80 7.70 -10.60 -7.17
C LEU A 80 8.11 -9.77 -8.39
N VAL A 81 7.29 -9.73 -9.41
CA VAL A 81 7.52 -9.00 -10.65
C VAL A 81 6.36 -8.03 -10.88
N PHE A 82 6.67 -6.75 -10.97
CA PHE A 82 5.68 -5.70 -11.13
C PHE A 82 5.82 -5.00 -12.47
N ASN A 83 4.70 -4.82 -13.16
CA ASN A 83 4.62 -4.08 -14.41
C ASN A 83 4.54 -2.58 -14.11
N ILE A 84 5.45 -1.82 -14.70
CA ILE A 84 5.53 -0.36 -14.57
C ILE A 84 5.05 0.27 -15.86
N LYS A 85 4.11 1.20 -15.73
CA LYS A 85 3.55 1.97 -16.86
C LYS A 85 3.44 3.43 -16.43
N PRO A 86 4.12 4.38 -17.08
CA PRO A 86 3.86 5.79 -16.83
C PRO A 86 2.41 6.13 -17.17
N MET A 87 1.71 6.72 -16.21
CA MET A 87 0.31 7.10 -16.35
C MET A 87 0.19 8.58 -16.72
N ASN A 88 -1.02 9.02 -17.03
CA ASN A 88 -1.33 10.44 -17.21
C ASN A 88 -1.19 11.26 -15.93
N PHE A 89 -0.87 10.60 -14.83
CA PHE A 89 -0.50 11.17 -13.54
C PHE A 89 0.96 10.83 -13.23
N LYS A 90 1.49 11.38 -12.13
CA LYS A 90 2.86 11.10 -11.67
C LYS A 90 3.11 9.62 -11.29
N HIS A 91 2.05 8.84 -11.16
CA HIS A 91 2.16 7.43 -10.73
C HIS A 91 2.61 6.52 -11.87
N THR A 92 3.30 5.45 -11.50
CA THR A 92 3.91 4.48 -12.43
C THR A 92 3.38 3.06 -12.23
N GLY A 93 2.48 2.88 -11.28
CA GLY A 93 1.81 1.60 -10.99
C GLY A 93 2.19 0.95 -9.68
N ILE A 94 3.19 1.46 -8.97
CA ILE A 94 3.58 0.92 -7.67
C ILE A 94 4.00 2.04 -6.72
N PHE A 95 3.83 1.79 -5.43
CA PHE A 95 4.33 2.64 -4.34
C PHE A 95 5.48 1.90 -3.62
N PRO A 96 6.74 2.22 -3.93
CA PRO A 96 7.89 1.46 -3.41
C PRO A 96 7.99 1.44 -1.89
N GLU A 97 7.51 2.47 -1.21
CA GLU A 97 7.47 2.55 0.25
C GLU A 97 6.59 1.48 0.89
N GLN A 98 5.65 0.93 0.14
CA GLN A 98 4.76 -0.13 0.62
C GLN A 98 5.47 -1.48 0.77
N ALA A 99 6.68 -1.63 0.26
CA ALA A 99 7.45 -2.87 0.39
C ALA A 99 7.67 -3.28 1.85
N ALA A 100 7.82 -2.32 2.77
CA ALA A 100 7.89 -2.61 4.21
C ALA A 100 6.61 -3.30 4.74
N ASN A 101 5.45 -2.97 4.18
CA ASN A 101 4.18 -3.62 4.52
C ASN A 101 4.05 -4.99 3.84
N TRP A 102 4.58 -5.15 2.63
CA TRP A 102 4.59 -6.47 1.98
C TRP A 102 5.46 -7.46 2.75
N ASP A 103 6.65 -7.04 3.18
CA ASP A 103 7.54 -7.86 3.99
C ASP A 103 6.86 -8.27 5.30
N PHE A 104 6.24 -7.32 5.99
CA PHE A 104 5.50 -7.59 7.22
C PHE A 104 4.36 -8.59 6.99
N ALA A 105 3.52 -8.38 5.97
CA ALA A 105 2.39 -9.26 5.68
C ALA A 105 2.85 -10.68 5.31
N MET A 106 3.89 -10.79 4.46
CA MET A 106 4.45 -12.09 4.07
C MET A 106 5.01 -12.84 5.29
N ASP A 107 5.69 -12.15 6.18
CA ASP A 107 6.25 -12.73 7.40
C ASP A 107 5.14 -13.25 8.33
N GLN A 108 4.11 -12.44 8.59
CA GLN A 108 2.97 -12.83 9.40
C GLN A 108 2.25 -14.07 8.84
N ILE A 109 2.04 -14.12 7.53
CA ILE A 109 1.36 -15.23 6.85
C ILE A 109 2.20 -16.51 6.95
N ARG A 110 3.51 -16.44 6.69
CA ARG A 110 4.40 -17.60 6.76
C ARG A 110 4.50 -18.21 8.15
N HIS A 111 4.47 -17.38 9.19
CA HIS A 111 4.58 -17.81 10.59
C HIS A 111 3.25 -18.12 11.26
N ALA A 112 2.12 -17.93 10.57
CA ALA A 112 0.80 -18.18 11.15
C ALA A 112 0.51 -19.63 11.51
N GLY A 113 1.18 -20.60 10.87
CA GLY A 113 0.99 -22.03 11.10
C GLY A 113 -0.39 -22.56 10.68
N ARG A 114 -1.15 -21.78 9.92
CA ARG A 114 -2.49 -22.13 9.42
C ARG A 114 -2.78 -21.40 8.10
N PRO A 115 -3.77 -21.87 7.31
CA PRO A 115 -4.23 -21.13 6.14
C PRO A 115 -4.76 -19.74 6.52
N ILE A 116 -4.37 -18.71 5.75
CA ILE A 116 -4.75 -17.32 5.97
C ILE A 116 -5.56 -16.80 4.78
N ARG A 117 -6.66 -16.15 5.08
CA ARG A 117 -7.52 -15.46 4.10
C ARG A 117 -7.31 -13.95 4.28
N VAL A 118 -6.83 -13.30 3.23
CA VAL A 118 -6.54 -11.86 3.22
C VAL A 118 -7.58 -11.12 2.40
N LEU A 119 -8.13 -10.05 2.93
CA LEU A 119 -8.94 -9.07 2.22
C LEU A 119 -8.09 -7.82 1.97
N ASN A 120 -7.85 -7.49 0.69
CA ASN A 120 -7.14 -6.28 0.29
C ASN A 120 -8.15 -5.30 -0.35
N LEU A 121 -8.39 -4.18 0.33
CA LEU A 121 -9.34 -3.13 -0.05
C LEU A 121 -8.60 -1.90 -0.58
N PHE A 122 -9.17 -1.22 -1.56
CA PHE A 122 -8.50 -0.15 -2.32
C PHE A 122 -7.17 -0.66 -2.90
N ALA A 123 -7.25 -1.84 -3.48
CA ALA A 123 -6.09 -2.70 -3.69
C ALA A 123 -5.19 -2.28 -4.86
N TYR A 124 -5.61 -1.27 -5.66
CA TYR A 124 -4.82 -0.65 -6.72
C TYR A 124 -4.28 -1.69 -7.72
N THR A 125 -2.98 -1.67 -8.02
CA THR A 125 -2.33 -2.61 -8.92
C THR A 125 -1.92 -3.93 -8.25
N GLY A 126 -2.35 -4.15 -7.01
CA GLY A 126 -2.31 -5.43 -6.34
C GLY A 126 -0.97 -5.89 -5.82
N ALA A 127 0.01 -5.01 -5.58
CA ALA A 127 1.31 -5.41 -5.05
C ALA A 127 1.19 -6.17 -3.72
N ALA A 128 0.37 -5.68 -2.77
CA ALA A 128 0.12 -6.37 -1.52
C ALA A 128 -0.63 -7.70 -1.71
N SER A 129 -1.58 -7.77 -2.66
CA SER A 129 -2.28 -9.01 -3.01
C SER A 129 -1.32 -10.08 -3.53
N VAL A 130 -0.41 -9.69 -4.44
CA VAL A 130 0.62 -10.57 -5.00
C VAL A 130 1.59 -11.04 -3.92
N ALA A 131 2.03 -10.13 -3.04
CA ALA A 131 2.90 -10.46 -1.92
C ALA A 131 2.26 -11.48 -0.96
N CYS A 132 1.02 -11.25 -0.55
CA CYS A 132 0.29 -12.16 0.34
C CYS A 132 0.08 -13.54 -0.30
N ALA A 133 -0.29 -13.58 -1.58
CA ALA A 133 -0.45 -14.84 -2.31
C ALA A 133 0.87 -15.61 -2.43
N SER A 134 2.00 -14.91 -2.67
CA SER A 134 3.32 -15.52 -2.71
C SER A 134 3.74 -16.15 -1.37
N ALA A 135 3.21 -15.65 -0.27
CA ALA A 135 3.42 -16.20 1.08
C ALA A 135 2.47 -17.36 1.42
N GLY A 136 1.55 -17.73 0.52
CA GLY A 136 0.64 -18.85 0.67
C GLY A 136 -0.79 -18.49 1.11
N ALA A 137 -1.15 -17.22 1.18
CA ALA A 137 -2.51 -16.81 1.53
C ALA A 137 -3.49 -16.96 0.35
N SER A 138 -4.76 -17.19 0.68
CA SER A 138 -5.86 -16.90 -0.23
C SER A 138 -6.17 -15.40 -0.13
N VAL A 139 -6.37 -14.73 -1.25
CA VAL A 139 -6.55 -13.27 -1.29
C VAL A 139 -7.86 -12.89 -1.97
N CYS A 140 -8.60 -11.98 -1.39
CA CYS A 140 -9.68 -11.26 -2.06
C CYS A 140 -9.21 -9.83 -2.34
N HIS A 141 -9.02 -9.52 -3.62
CA HIS A 141 -8.53 -8.23 -4.11
C HIS A 141 -9.72 -7.40 -4.58
N VAL A 142 -9.94 -6.25 -3.97
CA VAL A 142 -11.07 -5.36 -4.26
C VAL A 142 -10.59 -3.96 -4.62
N ASP A 143 -10.97 -3.50 -5.79
CA ASP A 143 -10.76 -2.13 -6.25
C ASP A 143 -11.92 -1.70 -7.16
N ALA A 144 -12.33 -0.45 -7.08
CA ALA A 144 -13.43 0.08 -7.89
C ALA A 144 -13.03 0.30 -9.35
N ALA A 145 -11.74 0.44 -9.66
CA ALA A 145 -11.24 0.72 -10.99
C ALA A 145 -10.91 -0.58 -11.75
N LYS A 146 -11.72 -0.90 -12.76
CA LYS A 146 -11.54 -2.09 -13.60
C LYS A 146 -10.13 -2.21 -14.19
N GLY A 147 -9.56 -1.09 -14.63
CA GLY A 147 -8.19 -1.05 -15.20
C GLY A 147 -7.13 -1.40 -14.17
N MET A 148 -7.30 -1.02 -12.90
CA MET A 148 -6.39 -1.36 -11.82
C MET A 148 -6.45 -2.86 -11.48
N VAL A 149 -7.64 -3.44 -11.46
CA VAL A 149 -7.82 -4.89 -11.24
C VAL A 149 -7.19 -5.69 -12.40
N ALA A 150 -7.33 -5.23 -13.64
CA ALA A 150 -6.67 -5.85 -14.79
C ALA A 150 -5.13 -5.80 -14.66
N TRP A 151 -4.59 -4.66 -14.23
CA TRP A 151 -3.16 -4.51 -13.99
C TRP A 151 -2.66 -5.41 -12.84
N ALA A 152 -3.46 -5.54 -11.79
CA ALA A 152 -3.15 -6.46 -10.68
C ALA A 152 -3.06 -7.93 -11.14
N LYS A 153 -3.95 -8.36 -12.03
CA LYS A 153 -3.87 -9.69 -12.67
C LYS A 153 -2.59 -9.87 -13.48
N GLU A 154 -2.17 -8.83 -14.21
CA GLU A 154 -0.90 -8.85 -14.94
C GLU A 154 0.30 -9.00 -13.99
N ASN A 155 0.30 -8.30 -12.85
CA ASN A 155 1.32 -8.41 -11.82
C ASN A 155 1.37 -9.82 -11.20
N ALA A 156 0.22 -10.41 -10.93
CA ALA A 156 0.14 -11.80 -10.46
C ALA A 156 0.72 -12.77 -11.50
N LYS A 157 0.33 -12.64 -12.76
CA LYS A 157 0.84 -13.47 -13.87
C LYS A 157 2.35 -13.31 -14.03
N SER A 158 2.88 -12.10 -14.06
CA SER A 158 4.32 -11.84 -14.18
C SER A 158 5.13 -12.40 -13.01
N SER A 159 4.51 -12.52 -11.83
CA SER A 159 5.10 -13.09 -10.63
C SER A 159 4.94 -14.62 -10.53
N GLY A 160 4.42 -15.28 -11.58
CA GLY A 160 4.19 -16.74 -11.57
C GLY A 160 3.00 -17.17 -10.70
N LEU A 161 2.09 -16.27 -10.36
CA LEU A 161 0.94 -16.50 -9.47
C LEU A 161 -0.40 -16.44 -10.20
N GLU A 162 -0.42 -16.70 -11.51
CA GLU A 162 -1.64 -16.67 -12.32
C GLU A 162 -2.72 -17.64 -11.78
N ASN A 163 -2.28 -18.79 -11.25
CA ASN A 163 -3.16 -19.83 -10.70
C ASN A 163 -3.26 -19.78 -9.17
N ALA A 164 -2.72 -18.75 -8.52
CA ALA A 164 -2.85 -18.59 -7.08
C ALA A 164 -4.32 -18.29 -6.70
N PRO A 165 -4.75 -18.63 -5.47
CA PRO A 165 -6.13 -18.44 -5.02
C PRO A 165 -6.40 -16.93 -4.74
N ILE A 166 -6.45 -16.12 -5.78
CA ILE A 166 -6.79 -14.70 -5.72
C ILE A 166 -8.15 -14.48 -6.38
N ARG A 167 -9.07 -13.95 -5.62
CA ARG A 167 -10.38 -13.52 -6.10
C ARG A 167 -10.32 -12.04 -6.48
N TRP A 168 -10.54 -11.75 -7.75
CA TRP A 168 -10.46 -10.41 -8.32
C TRP A 168 -11.83 -9.75 -8.38
N ILE A 169 -12.02 -8.64 -7.68
CA ILE A 169 -13.31 -7.96 -7.54
C ILE A 169 -13.19 -6.51 -8.00
N VAL A 170 -14.05 -6.12 -8.93
CA VAL A 170 -14.26 -4.72 -9.34
C VAL A 170 -15.51 -4.21 -8.65
N ASP A 171 -15.35 -3.45 -7.58
CA ASP A 171 -16.48 -2.98 -6.77
C ASP A 171 -16.07 -1.85 -5.81
N ASP A 172 -17.09 -1.12 -5.33
CA ASP A 172 -16.95 -0.24 -4.17
C ASP A 172 -16.62 -1.06 -2.92
N CYS A 173 -15.58 -0.67 -2.19
CA CYS A 173 -15.09 -1.44 -1.06
C CYS A 173 -16.11 -1.56 0.08
N ALA A 174 -16.80 -0.49 0.44
CA ALA A 174 -17.81 -0.51 1.51
C ALA A 174 -18.98 -1.43 1.13
N LYS A 175 -19.50 -1.28 -0.09
CA LYS A 175 -20.60 -2.14 -0.60
C LYS A 175 -20.18 -3.61 -0.67
N PHE A 176 -18.94 -3.88 -1.05
CA PHE A 176 -18.38 -5.24 -1.06
C PHE A 176 -18.35 -5.84 0.35
N VAL A 177 -17.81 -5.10 1.33
CA VAL A 177 -17.72 -5.54 2.73
C VAL A 177 -19.13 -5.80 3.30
N GLU A 178 -20.09 -4.91 3.07
CA GLU A 178 -21.49 -5.11 3.49
C GLU A 178 -22.07 -6.42 2.94
N ARG A 179 -21.79 -6.75 1.67
CA ARG A 179 -22.25 -8.02 1.09
C ARG A 179 -21.54 -9.23 1.69
N GLU A 180 -20.27 -9.14 1.96
CA GLU A 180 -19.50 -10.23 2.59
C GLU A 180 -20.03 -10.51 4.02
N ILE A 181 -20.37 -9.46 4.78
CA ILE A 181 -21.02 -9.59 6.10
C ILE A 181 -22.36 -10.37 5.95
N ARG A 182 -23.22 -9.96 5.03
CA ARG A 182 -24.51 -10.66 4.79
C ARG A 182 -24.33 -12.12 4.36
N ARG A 183 -23.22 -12.44 3.69
CA ARG A 183 -22.87 -13.79 3.23
C ARG A 183 -22.16 -14.63 4.31
N GLY A 184 -21.87 -14.05 5.47
CA GLY A 184 -21.11 -14.71 6.51
C GLY A 184 -19.66 -15.01 6.13
N LYS A 185 -19.08 -14.26 5.19
CA LYS A 185 -17.68 -14.42 4.80
C LYS A 185 -16.77 -13.71 5.80
N GLN A 186 -15.66 -14.35 6.10
CA GLN A 186 -14.69 -13.86 7.08
C GLN A 186 -13.27 -13.93 6.53
N TYR A 187 -12.42 -13.04 7.04
CA TYR A 187 -11.02 -12.90 6.65
C TYR A 187 -10.14 -12.86 7.90
N ASP A 188 -8.94 -13.41 7.78
CA ASP A 188 -7.97 -13.48 8.88
C ASP A 188 -7.06 -12.25 8.92
N ALA A 189 -6.92 -11.58 7.78
CA ALA A 189 -6.16 -10.34 7.67
C ALA A 189 -6.83 -9.37 6.71
N ILE A 190 -6.67 -8.06 6.99
CA ILE A 190 -7.19 -6.98 6.15
C ILE A 190 -6.07 -6.01 5.85
N ILE A 191 -5.93 -5.63 4.59
CA ILE A 191 -5.06 -4.55 4.13
C ILE A 191 -5.96 -3.52 3.47
N MET A 192 -5.81 -2.25 3.82
CA MET A 192 -6.60 -1.17 3.26
C MET A 192 -5.80 0.11 3.08
N ASP A 193 -6.05 0.77 1.96
CA ASP A 193 -5.42 2.03 1.60
C ASP A 193 -6.50 3.03 1.14
N PRO A 194 -7.37 3.47 2.07
CA PRO A 194 -8.49 4.34 1.73
C PRO A 194 -7.98 5.70 1.22
N PRO A 195 -8.60 6.26 0.17
CA PRO A 195 -8.21 7.56 -0.36
C PRO A 195 -8.49 8.68 0.65
N SER A 196 -7.72 9.76 0.59
CA SER A 196 -7.99 10.97 1.38
C SER A 196 -9.31 11.61 0.99
N TYR A 197 -9.62 11.61 -0.31
CA TYR A 197 -10.84 12.14 -0.90
C TYR A 197 -11.25 11.30 -2.11
N GLY A 198 -12.55 11.12 -2.30
CA GLY A 198 -13.11 10.47 -3.47
C GLY A 198 -14.57 10.85 -3.73
N ARG A 199 -15.04 10.61 -4.95
CA ARG A 199 -16.44 10.72 -5.33
C ARG A 199 -16.92 9.40 -5.92
N GLY A 200 -18.02 8.91 -5.42
CA GLY A 200 -18.72 7.76 -5.97
C GLY A 200 -19.49 8.10 -7.24
N PRO A 201 -19.92 7.10 -8.00
CA PRO A 201 -20.62 7.28 -9.29
C PRO A 201 -21.98 7.96 -9.15
N THR A 202 -22.60 7.94 -7.98
CA THR A 202 -23.89 8.57 -7.68
C THR A 202 -23.74 9.89 -6.89
N GLY A 203 -22.50 10.41 -6.81
CA GLY A 203 -22.19 11.71 -6.21
C GLY A 203 -21.83 11.66 -4.72
N GLU A 204 -21.75 10.48 -4.12
CA GLU A 204 -21.31 10.31 -2.74
C GLU A 204 -19.88 10.88 -2.58
N VAL A 205 -19.67 11.58 -1.49
CA VAL A 205 -18.36 12.14 -1.17
C VAL A 205 -17.74 11.32 -0.05
N TRP A 206 -16.54 10.80 -0.33
CA TRP A 206 -15.66 10.22 0.66
C TRP A 206 -14.63 11.26 1.11
N LYS A 207 -14.54 11.46 2.41
CA LYS A 207 -13.44 12.18 3.07
C LYS A 207 -12.93 11.32 4.19
N LEU A 208 -11.62 11.09 4.22
CA LEU A 208 -11.02 10.15 5.16
C LEU A 208 -11.35 10.50 6.61
N GLU A 209 -11.19 11.75 7.00
CA GLU A 209 -11.43 12.23 8.37
C GLU A 209 -12.89 12.09 8.84
N GLU A 210 -13.84 12.05 7.90
CA GLU A 210 -15.27 11.87 8.21
C GLU A 210 -15.70 10.39 8.16
N ASN A 211 -15.07 9.61 7.28
CA ASN A 211 -15.53 8.26 6.93
C ASN A 211 -14.68 7.13 7.50
N LEU A 212 -13.47 7.42 8.01
CA LEU A 212 -12.54 6.36 8.42
C LEU A 212 -13.07 5.55 9.61
N TYR A 213 -13.56 6.21 10.65
CA TYR A 213 -14.07 5.53 11.85
C TYR A 213 -15.21 4.56 11.51
N PRO A 214 -16.32 4.99 10.84
CA PRO A 214 -17.39 4.08 10.47
C PRO A 214 -16.94 3.00 9.48
N PHE A 215 -15.94 3.28 8.64
CA PHE A 215 -15.39 2.26 7.74
C PHE A 215 -14.62 1.17 8.50
N VAL A 216 -13.83 1.54 9.49
CA VAL A 216 -13.14 0.57 10.37
C VAL A 216 -14.15 -0.28 11.16
N GLU A 217 -15.24 0.32 11.66
CA GLU A 217 -16.32 -0.43 12.27
C GLU A 217 -16.93 -1.45 11.29
N LEU A 218 -17.21 -1.04 10.06
CA LEU A 218 -17.75 -1.91 9.02
C LEU A 218 -16.82 -3.09 8.72
N VAL A 219 -15.52 -2.84 8.46
CA VAL A 219 -14.56 -3.91 8.14
C VAL A 219 -14.32 -4.85 9.33
N SER A 220 -14.50 -4.39 10.56
CA SER A 220 -14.41 -5.27 11.74
C SER A 220 -15.42 -6.41 11.70
N GLY A 221 -16.52 -6.23 10.97
CA GLY A 221 -17.57 -7.23 10.79
C GLY A 221 -17.21 -8.41 9.88
N VAL A 222 -16.13 -8.31 9.11
CA VAL A 222 -15.64 -9.42 8.25
C VAL A 222 -14.36 -10.07 8.80
N LEU A 223 -13.86 -9.65 9.96
CA LEU A 223 -12.77 -10.35 10.61
C LEU A 223 -13.24 -11.69 11.16
N SER A 224 -12.41 -12.71 11.01
CA SER A 224 -12.64 -14.03 11.62
C SER A 224 -12.52 -13.95 13.14
N ASP A 225 -12.94 -15.01 13.82
CA ASP A 225 -12.80 -15.11 15.29
C ASP A 225 -11.34 -15.22 15.76
N ASN A 226 -10.43 -15.57 14.84
CA ASN A 226 -9.00 -15.65 15.09
C ASN A 226 -8.24 -14.83 14.02
N PRO A 227 -8.35 -13.49 14.04
CA PRO A 227 -7.69 -12.65 13.07
C PRO A 227 -6.17 -12.61 13.30
N LEU A 228 -5.41 -12.30 12.25
CA LEU A 228 -3.95 -12.30 12.29
C LEU A 228 -3.38 -10.88 12.33
N PHE A 229 -3.73 -10.05 11.34
CA PHE A 229 -3.27 -8.65 11.28
C PHE A 229 -4.22 -7.76 10.47
N ILE A 230 -4.08 -6.45 10.70
CA ILE A 230 -4.63 -5.40 9.85
C ILE A 230 -3.51 -4.42 9.50
N ILE A 231 -3.45 -4.01 8.24
CA ILE A 231 -2.59 -2.91 7.76
C ILE A 231 -3.51 -1.84 7.20
N MET A 232 -3.36 -0.62 7.67
CA MET A 232 -4.10 0.54 7.17
C MET A 232 -3.14 1.66 6.82
N ASN A 233 -3.20 2.15 5.59
CA ASN A 233 -2.38 3.25 5.12
C ASN A 233 -3.17 4.55 5.09
N THR A 234 -2.55 5.65 5.49
CA THR A 234 -3.13 6.99 5.47
C THR A 234 -2.10 7.99 4.94
N TYR A 235 -2.48 8.69 3.88
CA TYR A 235 -1.63 9.69 3.22
C TYR A 235 -2.15 11.12 3.41
N THR A 236 -3.16 11.30 4.27
CA THR A 236 -3.82 12.58 4.48
C THR A 236 -2.96 13.51 5.32
N THR A 237 -2.64 14.68 4.77
CA THR A 237 -1.95 15.75 5.51
C THR A 237 -2.82 16.24 6.66
N GLY A 238 -2.22 16.37 7.85
CA GLY A 238 -2.90 16.85 9.05
C GLY A 238 -3.59 15.78 9.88
N LEU A 239 -3.68 14.54 9.39
CA LEU A 239 -4.14 13.42 10.20
C LEU A 239 -2.96 12.81 10.97
N ALA A 240 -2.95 12.99 12.29
CA ALA A 240 -1.89 12.45 13.13
C ALA A 240 -1.91 10.92 13.19
N PRO A 241 -0.74 10.24 13.18
CA PRO A 241 -0.69 8.78 13.33
C PRO A 241 -1.42 8.25 14.56
N SER A 242 -1.32 8.96 15.67
CA SER A 242 -1.99 8.60 16.94
C SER A 242 -3.51 8.63 16.86
N ALA A 243 -4.10 9.47 15.97
CA ALA A 243 -5.55 9.47 15.75
C ALA A 243 -6.02 8.16 15.10
N VAL A 244 -5.24 7.64 14.15
CA VAL A 244 -5.52 6.34 13.51
C VAL A 244 -5.31 5.19 14.47
N THR A 245 -4.25 5.23 15.29
CA THR A 245 -4.05 4.28 16.39
C THR A 245 -5.26 4.26 17.34
N TYR A 246 -5.75 5.45 17.72
CA TYR A 246 -6.91 5.56 18.61
C TYR A 246 -8.16 4.88 18.02
N ILE A 247 -8.41 5.08 16.73
CA ILE A 247 -9.52 4.41 16.01
C ILE A 247 -9.36 2.88 16.07
N MET A 248 -8.17 2.37 15.75
CA MET A 248 -7.90 0.93 15.75
C MET A 248 -8.03 0.31 17.14
N GLU A 249 -7.54 1.00 18.18
CA GLU A 249 -7.67 0.56 19.56
C GLU A 249 -9.13 0.51 20.02
N THR A 250 -9.94 1.51 19.68
CA THR A 250 -11.35 1.57 20.11
C THR A 250 -12.26 0.60 19.37
N VAL A 251 -11.93 0.25 18.11
CA VAL A 251 -12.78 -0.63 17.30
C VAL A 251 -12.24 -2.06 17.27
N ILE A 252 -10.96 -2.23 17.00
CA ILE A 252 -10.36 -3.55 16.74
C ILE A 252 -9.80 -4.16 18.05
N SER A 253 -8.88 -3.46 18.72
CA SER A 253 -8.24 -4.01 19.92
C SER A 253 -9.25 -4.23 21.06
N LYS A 254 -10.26 -3.38 21.18
CA LYS A 254 -11.34 -3.56 22.15
C LYS A 254 -12.12 -4.88 21.92
N LYS A 255 -12.28 -5.30 20.67
CA LYS A 255 -13.03 -6.50 20.30
C LYS A 255 -12.17 -7.77 20.28
N PHE A 256 -10.94 -7.66 19.78
CA PHE A 256 -10.07 -8.80 19.48
C PHE A 256 -8.80 -8.86 20.34
N GLY A 257 -8.58 -7.87 21.21
CA GLY A 257 -7.28 -7.71 21.88
C GLY A 257 -6.19 -7.29 20.88
N GLY A 258 -4.97 -7.73 21.13
CA GLY A 258 -3.87 -7.46 20.23
C GLY A 258 -3.14 -6.15 20.50
N HIS A 259 -2.31 -5.73 19.56
CA HIS A 259 -1.48 -4.53 19.66
C HIS A 259 -1.55 -3.71 18.38
N THR A 260 -1.68 -2.39 18.54
CA THR A 260 -1.69 -1.43 17.43
C THR A 260 -0.46 -0.53 17.49
N GLU A 261 0.19 -0.34 16.36
CA GLU A 261 1.32 0.57 16.19
C GLU A 261 1.19 1.35 14.88
N SER A 262 1.43 2.66 14.95
CA SER A 262 1.47 3.54 13.77
C SER A 262 2.84 4.15 13.62
N GLN A 263 3.40 4.07 12.41
CA GLN A 263 4.65 4.72 12.04
C GLN A 263 4.57 5.27 10.62
N GLU A 264 5.44 6.24 10.31
CA GLU A 264 5.67 6.62 8.93
C GLU A 264 6.39 5.50 8.17
N LEU A 265 6.02 5.33 6.91
CA LEU A 265 6.85 4.61 5.94
C LEU A 265 7.95 5.51 5.42
N GLY A 266 9.10 4.97 5.10
CA GLY A 266 10.22 5.72 4.58
C GLY A 266 10.94 5.00 3.44
N LEU A 267 11.43 5.81 2.51
CA LEU A 267 12.34 5.38 1.46
C LEU A 267 13.75 5.89 1.77
N PRO A 268 14.75 5.01 1.89
CA PRO A 268 16.14 5.44 2.01
C PRO A 268 16.57 6.28 0.81
N VAL A 269 17.26 7.38 1.06
CA VAL A 269 17.80 8.29 0.05
C VAL A 269 19.29 8.03 -0.10
N THR A 270 19.70 7.51 -1.24
CA THR A 270 21.10 7.09 -1.46
C THR A 270 22.08 8.25 -1.32
N GLN A 271 21.74 9.40 -1.89
CA GLN A 271 22.62 10.59 -1.91
C GLN A 271 22.92 11.14 -0.52
N THR A 272 21.99 11.05 0.42
CA THR A 272 22.11 11.69 1.75
C THR A 272 22.25 10.71 2.91
N GLY A 273 21.86 9.44 2.71
CA GLY A 273 21.77 8.47 3.79
C GLY A 273 20.58 8.70 4.75
N LEU A 274 19.70 9.67 4.43
CA LEU A 274 18.48 9.97 5.17
C LEU A 274 17.31 9.14 4.61
N ALA A 275 16.11 9.38 5.09
CA ALA A 275 14.90 8.75 4.60
C ALA A 275 13.83 9.78 4.24
N LEU A 276 13.17 9.59 3.09
CA LEU A 276 12.01 10.36 2.69
C LEU A 276 10.76 9.78 3.37
N PRO A 277 9.98 10.57 4.14
CA PRO A 277 8.72 10.12 4.68
C PRO A 277 7.66 9.98 3.57
N CYS A 278 6.92 8.86 3.57
CA CYS A 278 6.01 8.49 2.49
C CYS A 278 4.61 8.12 3.00
N GLY A 279 4.09 8.83 3.98
CA GLY A 279 2.78 8.55 4.58
C GLY A 279 2.88 7.68 5.82
N VAL A 280 1.72 7.38 6.40
CA VAL A 280 1.60 6.64 7.67
C VAL A 280 0.99 5.27 7.43
N THR A 281 1.52 4.27 8.10
CA THR A 281 0.92 2.95 8.22
C THR A 281 0.58 2.66 9.67
N THR A 282 -0.62 2.16 9.88
CA THR A 282 -1.07 1.62 11.16
C THR A 282 -1.21 0.11 11.02
N ARG A 283 -0.51 -0.63 11.87
CA ARG A 283 -0.56 -2.09 11.94
C ARG A 283 -1.20 -2.53 13.24
N TRP A 284 -2.21 -3.38 13.15
CA TRP A 284 -2.72 -4.13 14.27
C TRP A 284 -2.31 -5.60 14.12
N THR A 285 -1.88 -6.23 15.20
CA THR A 285 -1.57 -7.67 15.26
C THR A 285 -2.28 -8.32 16.42
N ALA A 286 -2.76 -9.55 16.21
CA ALA A 286 -3.33 -10.33 17.29
C ALA A 286 -2.26 -10.67 18.34
N SER A 287 -2.69 -10.84 19.61
CA SER A 287 -1.81 -11.34 20.65
C SER A 287 -1.35 -12.78 20.30
N SER A 288 -0.07 -13.07 20.48
CA SER A 288 0.43 -14.44 20.35
C SER A 288 -0.23 -15.35 21.39
N GLN A 289 -0.74 -16.51 20.97
CA GLN A 289 -1.40 -17.47 21.88
C GLN A 289 -0.48 -18.05 22.98
N SER A 290 0.81 -17.70 22.99
CA SER A 290 1.78 -18.19 23.96
C SER A 290 1.65 -17.61 25.39
N SER A 291 0.79 -16.62 25.61
CA SER A 291 0.62 -15.97 26.94
C SER A 291 -0.58 -16.46 27.75
N LEU A 292 -1.39 -17.40 27.24
CA LEU A 292 -2.58 -17.89 27.94
C LEU A 292 -2.34 -19.12 28.84
N HIS A 293 -1.12 -19.62 28.96
CA HIS A 293 -0.79 -20.80 29.78
C HIS A 293 -0.07 -20.49 31.10
N SER A 294 0.08 -19.23 31.49
CA SER A 294 0.84 -18.86 32.70
C SER A 294 0.01 -18.23 33.86
N VAL A 295 -1.32 -18.28 33.79
CA VAL A 295 -2.16 -17.84 34.91
C VAL A 295 -3.12 -18.96 35.35
N SER A 296 -2.56 -20.04 35.83
CA SER A 296 -3.27 -20.99 36.68
C SER A 296 -2.26 -21.79 37.54
N ARG A 297 -1.77 -21.15 38.58
CA ARG A 297 -1.33 -21.82 39.83
C ARG A 297 -1.50 -20.86 41.00
#